data_e594ab878a92c98845b23e4ea561719b
#
_entry.id   e594ab878a92c98845b23e4ea561719b
#
_cell.length_a   1.000
_cell.length_b   1.000
_cell.length_c   1.000
_cell.angle_alpha   90.00
_cell.angle_beta   90.00
_cell.angle_gamma   90.00
#
_symmetry.space_group_name_H-M   'P 1'
#
loop_
_entity.id
_entity.type
_entity.pdbx_description
1 polymer ?
#
loop_
_entity_poly.entity_id
_entity_poly.type
_entity_poly.pdbx_seq_one_letter_code
_entity_poly.pdbx_strand_id
1 'polypeptide(L)'
;MRRYLLIATALVPTALVPAAGHAETATLMAYSDGPFQDNYTAAVTVPYNAKGGANQVTFFGSNSSATMLGQLRTQKTAPQVDVVIMDTAIAAIACAEGLIEKITPAMLPVMSELDPNAQDANGCGPGVTFDHLIVAYDAKAVIPAPTSLSILADPKWKGRTSLAAPPNIQALALTAILANANGGDWRKPDAAIGVLKTMAPNVQTFDPQPDGYTLILNGTLDFATGWNARAQLFKDRSGGRLGVMVPKEGTALQINTINLVKGGPHPEAGLAFMKYALSAEAQKAFTERMFYGPTNMTATIAPEAAARTSAGADVKPLVVPVDWNEMVKLRDGWTQRWRREVIPAGAR
;
A
#
# COMPACT_ATOMS: atom_id res chain seq x y z
N MET A 1 8.60 25.72 86.99
CA MET A 1 8.40 24.45 86.24
C MET A 1 7.79 24.75 84.88
N ARG A 2 8.59 24.71 83.82
CA ARG A 2 8.08 24.92 82.46
C ARG A 2 7.87 23.53 81.80
N ARG A 3 6.64 23.25 81.37
CA ARG A 3 6.31 22.02 80.61
C ARG A 3 6.51 22.30 79.14
N TYR A 4 7.40 21.52 78.50
CA TYR A 4 7.53 21.50 77.05
C TYR A 4 6.56 20.52 76.46
N LEU A 5 5.68 20.98 75.57
CA LEU A 5 4.79 20.16 74.77
C LEU A 5 5.48 19.71 73.51
N LEU A 6 5.78 18.41 73.34
CA LEU A 6 6.31 17.84 72.16
C LEU A 6 5.14 17.57 71.21
N ILE A 7 5.11 18.26 70.06
CA ILE A 7 4.21 18.00 68.95
C ILE A 7 4.89 16.97 68.04
N ALA A 8 4.36 15.75 68.01
CA ALA A 8 4.78 14.73 67.02
C ALA A 8 4.08 14.95 65.70
N THR A 9 4.83 15.34 64.66
CA THR A 9 4.33 15.44 63.31
C THR A 9 4.32 14.06 62.69
N ALA A 10 3.12 13.50 62.44
CA ALA A 10 2.97 12.26 61.72
C ALA A 10 3.15 12.53 60.19
N LEU A 11 4.20 11.97 59.60
CA LEU A 11 4.32 11.89 58.14
C LEU A 11 3.32 10.85 57.59
N VAL A 12 2.30 11.30 56.88
CA VAL A 12 1.41 10.44 56.09
C VAL A 12 2.12 10.11 54.78
N PRO A 13 2.36 8.83 54.44
CA PRO A 13 2.92 8.48 53.15
C PRO A 13 1.87 8.74 52.09
N THR A 14 2.12 9.66 51.18
CA THR A 14 1.35 9.86 49.96
C THR A 14 1.58 8.65 49.06
N ALA A 15 0.63 7.73 48.98
CA ALA A 15 0.62 6.67 47.98
C ALA A 15 0.48 7.33 46.60
N LEU A 16 1.50 7.19 45.75
CA LEU A 16 1.37 7.45 44.30
C LEU A 16 0.32 6.47 43.75
N VAL A 17 -0.89 6.94 43.55
CA VAL A 17 -1.86 6.24 42.72
C VAL A 17 -1.35 6.35 41.28
N PRO A 18 -1.08 5.22 40.60
CA PRO A 18 -0.74 5.29 39.16
C PRO A 18 -1.93 5.96 38.47
N ALA A 19 -1.64 7.03 37.72
CA ALA A 19 -2.65 7.68 36.88
C ALA A 19 -3.19 6.60 35.94
N ALA A 20 -4.46 6.24 36.09
CA ALA A 20 -5.18 5.44 35.13
C ALA A 20 -5.10 6.21 33.81
N GLY A 21 -4.33 5.70 32.83
CA GLY A 21 -4.25 6.30 31.52
C GLY A 21 -5.67 6.43 30.97
N HIS A 22 -6.06 7.65 30.61
CA HIS A 22 -7.35 7.89 29.98
C HIS A 22 -7.38 7.11 28.65
N ALA A 23 -8.49 6.44 28.38
CA ALA A 23 -8.74 5.79 27.10
C ALA A 23 -8.74 6.86 26.00
N GLU A 24 -7.83 6.73 25.04
CA GLU A 24 -7.73 7.64 23.90
C GLU A 24 -8.18 6.92 22.62
N THR A 25 -8.83 7.66 21.74
CA THR A 25 -9.26 7.14 20.44
C THR A 25 -8.46 7.80 19.33
N ALA A 26 -7.51 7.06 18.76
CA ALA A 26 -6.76 7.51 17.60
C ALA A 26 -7.63 7.49 16.33
N THR A 27 -7.40 8.42 15.41
CA THR A 27 -8.02 8.44 14.08
C THR A 27 -7.02 7.94 13.04
N LEU A 28 -7.36 6.81 12.40
CA LEU A 28 -6.64 6.27 11.24
C LEU A 28 -7.25 6.82 9.96
N MET A 29 -6.49 7.54 9.17
CA MET A 29 -6.84 7.91 7.80
C MET A 29 -6.25 6.91 6.80
N ALA A 30 -7.10 6.27 5.98
CA ALA A 30 -6.67 5.32 4.96
C ALA A 30 -7.66 5.28 3.78
N TYR A 31 -7.45 4.37 2.80
CA TYR A 31 -8.26 4.32 1.59
C TYR A 31 -9.72 3.95 1.86
N SER A 32 -10.65 4.77 1.32
CA SER A 32 -12.11 4.60 1.43
C SER A 32 -12.70 3.76 0.32
N ASP A 33 -11.89 3.18 -0.58
CA ASP A 33 -12.44 2.20 -1.50
C ASP A 33 -13.01 1.02 -0.69
N GLY A 34 -14.26 0.64 -0.92
CA GLY A 34 -14.95 -0.36 -0.12
C GLY A 34 -14.11 -1.63 0.16
N PRO A 35 -13.43 -2.23 -0.84
CA PRO A 35 -12.58 -3.39 -0.59
C PRO A 35 -11.49 -3.19 0.46
N PHE A 36 -10.76 -2.07 0.44
CA PHE A 36 -9.72 -1.82 1.45
C PHE A 36 -10.34 -1.53 2.81
N GLN A 37 -11.24 -0.55 2.89
CA GLN A 37 -11.86 -0.11 4.14
C GLN A 37 -12.55 -1.26 4.86
N ASP A 38 -13.41 -2.02 4.16
CA ASP A 38 -14.19 -3.10 4.75
C ASP A 38 -13.28 -4.22 5.29
N ASN A 39 -12.27 -4.61 4.50
CA ASN A 39 -11.39 -5.70 4.89
C ASN A 39 -10.39 -5.28 5.97
N TYR A 40 -9.84 -4.05 5.91
CA TYR A 40 -8.94 -3.53 6.94
C TYR A 40 -9.68 -3.32 8.26
N THR A 41 -10.89 -2.79 8.21
CA THR A 41 -11.75 -2.64 9.38
C THR A 41 -12.00 -4.00 10.04
N ALA A 42 -12.43 -5.01 9.28
CA ALA A 42 -12.74 -6.32 9.81
C ALA A 42 -11.51 -7.10 10.31
N ALA A 43 -10.35 -6.96 9.65
CA ALA A 43 -9.15 -7.72 9.97
C ALA A 43 -8.24 -7.03 11.00
N VAL A 44 -8.27 -5.70 11.10
CA VAL A 44 -7.29 -4.94 11.89
C VAL A 44 -7.95 -4.04 12.92
N THR A 45 -8.83 -3.09 12.51
CA THR A 45 -9.34 -2.09 13.46
C THR A 45 -10.31 -2.68 14.47
N VAL A 46 -11.25 -3.53 14.05
CA VAL A 46 -12.21 -4.19 14.94
C VAL A 46 -11.50 -5.14 15.92
N PRO A 47 -10.60 -6.04 15.50
CA PRO A 47 -9.85 -6.88 16.44
C PRO A 47 -8.96 -6.08 17.42
N TYR A 48 -8.34 -4.97 16.97
CA TYR A 48 -7.59 -4.09 17.85
C TYR A 48 -8.47 -3.54 18.97
N ASN A 49 -9.61 -2.99 18.61
CA ASN A 49 -10.57 -2.43 19.57
C ASN A 49 -11.14 -3.49 20.52
N ALA A 50 -11.36 -4.71 20.03
CA ALA A 50 -11.90 -5.83 20.82
C ALA A 50 -10.90 -6.39 21.84
N LYS A 51 -9.59 -6.09 21.74
CA LYS A 51 -8.59 -6.52 22.73
C LYS A 51 -8.78 -5.87 24.11
N GLY A 52 -9.67 -4.87 24.22
CA GLY A 52 -10.03 -4.26 25.50
C GLY A 52 -8.91 -3.41 26.13
N GLY A 53 -7.94 -2.97 25.34
CA GLY A 53 -6.93 -2.00 25.76
C GLY A 53 -7.54 -0.62 26.02
N ALA A 54 -6.81 0.24 26.75
CA ALA A 54 -7.25 1.60 27.02
C ALA A 54 -7.47 2.41 25.73
N ASN A 55 -6.66 2.16 24.69
CA ASN A 55 -6.70 2.89 23.44
C ASN A 55 -7.58 2.22 22.39
N GLN A 56 -8.29 3.02 21.63
CA GLN A 56 -9.16 2.61 20.52
C GLN A 56 -8.68 3.25 19.21
N VAL A 57 -9.20 2.79 18.07
CA VAL A 57 -8.99 3.42 16.77
C VAL A 57 -10.29 3.54 16.00
N THR A 58 -10.50 4.69 15.35
CA THR A 58 -11.57 4.92 14.37
C THR A 58 -10.99 5.05 12.99
N PHE A 59 -11.71 4.53 11.99
CA PHE A 59 -11.29 4.59 10.58
C PHE A 59 -11.92 5.82 9.92
N PHE A 60 -11.08 6.67 9.31
CA PHE A 60 -11.46 7.80 8.48
C PHE A 60 -11.04 7.53 7.03
N GLY A 61 -12.02 7.38 6.13
CA GLY A 61 -11.77 7.05 4.73
C GLY A 61 -11.35 8.25 3.89
N SER A 62 -10.38 8.05 2.99
CA SER A 62 -9.95 9.02 1.99
C SER A 62 -9.73 8.35 0.63
N ASN A 63 -10.01 9.07 -0.47
CA ASN A 63 -10.07 8.46 -1.80
C ASN A 63 -8.70 8.09 -2.39
N SER A 64 -7.62 8.77 -1.97
CA SER A 64 -6.28 8.51 -2.51
C SER A 64 -5.20 9.08 -1.60
N SER A 65 -3.96 8.58 -1.73
CA SER A 65 -2.80 9.12 -1.03
C SER A 65 -2.59 10.61 -1.33
N ALA A 66 -2.84 11.06 -2.55
CA ALA A 66 -2.74 12.48 -2.91
C ALA A 66 -3.77 13.34 -2.16
N THR A 67 -5.00 12.85 -2.02
CA THR A 67 -6.05 13.49 -1.21
C THR A 67 -5.65 13.56 0.27
N MET A 68 -5.12 12.46 0.81
CA MET A 68 -4.61 12.39 2.19
C MET A 68 -3.51 13.43 2.42
N LEU A 69 -2.54 13.54 1.51
CA LEU A 69 -1.49 14.57 1.58
C LEU A 69 -2.07 15.98 1.59
N GLY A 70 -3.07 16.25 0.75
CA GLY A 70 -3.79 17.54 0.72
C GLY A 70 -4.46 17.85 2.07
N GLN A 71 -5.09 16.84 2.68
CA GLN A 71 -5.71 16.96 4.01
C GLN A 71 -4.67 17.22 5.11
N LEU A 72 -3.55 16.50 5.11
CA LEU A 72 -2.47 16.75 6.08
C LEU A 72 -1.89 18.16 5.95
N ARG A 73 -1.73 18.67 4.73
CA ARG A 73 -1.24 20.05 4.49
C ARG A 73 -2.21 21.10 5.04
N THR A 74 -3.51 20.94 4.80
CA THR A 74 -4.54 21.87 5.30
C THR A 74 -4.68 21.82 6.81
N GLN A 75 -4.41 20.67 7.43
CA GLN A 75 -4.54 20.46 8.87
C GLN A 75 -3.21 20.61 9.62
N LYS A 76 -2.13 21.07 8.97
CA LYS A 76 -0.76 21.08 9.52
C LYS A 76 -0.65 21.72 10.91
N THR A 77 -1.42 22.78 11.19
CA THR A 77 -1.39 23.51 12.48
C THR A 77 -2.33 22.94 13.52
N ALA A 78 -3.31 22.13 13.12
CA ALA A 78 -4.29 21.49 14.02
C ALA A 78 -4.73 20.15 13.39
N PRO A 79 -3.87 19.10 13.41
CA PRO A 79 -4.20 17.81 12.83
C PRO A 79 -5.44 17.19 13.48
N GLN A 80 -6.26 16.52 12.66
CA GLN A 80 -7.47 15.82 13.11
C GLN A 80 -7.32 14.30 13.01
N VAL A 81 -6.18 13.83 12.58
CA VAL A 81 -5.84 12.42 12.43
C VAL A 81 -4.51 12.12 13.08
N ASP A 82 -4.36 10.89 13.58
CA ASP A 82 -3.18 10.46 14.33
C ASP A 82 -2.29 9.55 13.48
N VAL A 83 -2.90 8.70 12.66
CA VAL A 83 -2.22 7.72 11.83
C VAL A 83 -2.71 7.83 10.39
N VAL A 84 -1.81 7.69 9.43
CA VAL A 84 -2.19 7.66 8.01
C VAL A 84 -1.51 6.50 7.28
N ILE A 85 -2.30 5.76 6.48
CA ILE A 85 -1.79 4.74 5.55
C ILE A 85 -1.85 5.31 4.13
N MET A 86 -0.69 5.44 3.48
CA MET A 86 -0.58 5.96 2.12
C MET A 86 0.56 5.28 1.36
N ASP A 87 0.60 5.43 0.04
CA ASP A 87 1.70 4.89 -0.76
C ASP A 87 3.04 5.57 -0.45
N THR A 88 4.13 4.82 -0.65
CA THR A 88 5.48 5.24 -0.31
C THR A 88 5.87 6.57 -0.95
N ALA A 89 5.50 6.81 -2.22
CA ALA A 89 5.90 8.02 -2.92
C ALA A 89 5.27 9.28 -2.31
N ILE A 90 4.02 9.19 -1.89
CA ILE A 90 3.31 10.30 -1.24
C ILE A 90 3.75 10.44 0.22
N ALA A 91 3.99 9.33 0.92
CA ALA A 91 4.54 9.35 2.27
C ALA A 91 5.92 10.03 2.32
N ALA A 92 6.77 9.80 1.31
CA ALA A 92 8.07 10.48 1.20
C ALA A 92 7.90 12.01 1.09
N ILE A 93 6.90 12.50 0.37
CA ILE A 93 6.58 13.93 0.28
C ILE A 93 6.09 14.43 1.64
N ALA A 94 5.15 13.74 2.28
CA ALA A 94 4.65 14.12 3.61
C ALA A 94 5.77 14.16 4.66
N CYS A 95 6.71 13.22 4.57
CA CYS A 95 7.91 13.16 5.42
C CYS A 95 8.83 14.37 5.20
N ALA A 96 9.15 14.70 3.95
CA ALA A 96 9.99 15.84 3.61
C ALA A 96 9.38 17.19 4.03
N GLU A 97 8.03 17.30 3.99
CA GLU A 97 7.29 18.49 4.43
C GLU A 97 7.09 18.55 5.95
N GLY A 98 7.53 17.53 6.70
CA GLY A 98 7.39 17.45 8.15
C GLY A 98 5.93 17.33 8.60
N LEU A 99 5.09 16.62 7.84
CA LEU A 99 3.67 16.36 8.16
C LEU A 99 3.49 15.06 8.95
N ILE A 100 4.47 14.16 8.91
CA ILE A 100 4.52 12.89 9.64
C ILE A 100 5.80 12.80 10.44
N GLU A 101 5.77 12.01 11.51
CA GLU A 101 6.89 11.88 12.43
C GLU A 101 7.96 10.91 11.89
N LYS A 102 9.19 11.13 12.32
CA LYS A 102 10.26 10.15 12.18
C LYS A 102 10.04 9.02 13.17
N ILE A 103 10.04 7.80 12.68
CA ILE A 103 9.83 6.59 13.49
C ILE A 103 11.16 5.88 13.69
N THR A 104 11.41 5.48 14.93
CA THR A 104 12.63 4.75 15.30
C THR A 104 12.28 3.36 15.85
N PRO A 105 13.21 2.40 15.82
CA PRO A 105 13.01 1.10 16.46
C PRO A 105 12.69 1.19 17.97
N ALA A 106 13.14 2.26 18.65
CA ALA A 106 12.78 2.48 20.05
C ALA A 106 11.30 2.83 20.22
N MET A 107 10.70 3.57 19.25
CA MET A 107 9.27 3.91 19.25
C MET A 107 8.42 2.71 18.83
N LEU A 108 8.89 1.95 17.82
CA LEU A 108 8.20 0.77 17.28
C LEU A 108 9.16 -0.44 17.21
N PRO A 109 9.36 -1.18 18.29
CA PRO A 109 10.26 -2.36 18.32
C PRO A 109 9.91 -3.44 17.29
N VAL A 110 8.64 -3.53 16.88
CA VAL A 110 8.17 -4.45 15.83
C VAL A 110 8.85 -4.23 14.48
N MET A 111 9.50 -3.10 14.25
CA MET A 111 10.28 -2.83 13.03
C MET A 111 11.39 -3.85 12.79
N SER A 112 11.94 -4.47 13.85
CA SER A 112 12.95 -5.54 13.71
C SER A 112 12.42 -6.83 13.10
N GLU A 113 11.11 -7.01 13.06
CA GLU A 113 10.42 -8.17 12.48
C GLU A 113 9.99 -7.93 11.02
N LEU A 114 10.15 -6.69 10.52
CA LEU A 114 9.69 -6.33 9.18
C LEU A 114 10.72 -6.65 8.10
N ASP A 115 10.20 -7.00 6.91
CA ASP A 115 11.01 -7.16 5.70
C ASP A 115 11.84 -5.87 5.44
N PRO A 116 13.12 -5.99 5.05
CA PRO A 116 13.95 -4.83 4.71
C PRO A 116 13.30 -3.86 3.71
N ASN A 117 12.52 -4.36 2.74
CA ASN A 117 11.80 -3.51 1.78
C ASN A 117 10.64 -2.72 2.42
N ALA A 118 10.20 -3.08 3.63
CA ALA A 118 9.20 -2.34 4.39
C ALA A 118 9.81 -1.23 5.25
N GLN A 119 11.13 -1.10 5.30
CA GLN A 119 11.80 -0.06 6.07
C GLN A 119 12.06 1.16 5.18
N ASP A 120 11.65 2.36 5.67
CA ASP A 120 11.93 3.60 4.94
C ASP A 120 13.32 4.13 5.30
N ALA A 121 14.18 4.29 4.28
CA ALA A 121 15.52 4.87 4.45
C ALA A 121 15.51 6.30 5.01
N ASN A 122 14.42 7.05 4.84
CA ASN A 122 14.25 8.41 5.39
C ASN A 122 13.80 8.38 6.87
N GLY A 123 13.52 7.19 7.42
CA GLY A 123 13.08 6.99 8.80
C GLY A 123 11.64 7.44 9.07
N CYS A 124 10.80 7.57 8.05
CA CYS A 124 9.38 7.78 8.24
C CYS A 124 8.64 6.46 8.47
N GLY A 125 7.33 6.40 8.36
CA GLY A 125 6.58 5.20 8.73
C GLY A 125 6.97 3.98 7.90
N PRO A 126 7.04 2.78 8.53
CA PRO A 126 7.36 1.55 7.83
C PRO A 126 6.23 1.10 6.90
N GLY A 127 6.55 0.22 5.95
CA GLY A 127 5.58 -0.47 5.12
C GLY A 127 4.65 -1.35 5.96
N VAL A 128 3.35 -1.24 5.72
CA VAL A 128 2.30 -2.03 6.39
C VAL A 128 1.67 -3.05 5.47
N THR A 129 1.79 -2.88 4.15
CA THR A 129 1.33 -3.86 3.16
C THR A 129 2.25 -3.87 1.95
N PHE A 130 2.41 -5.05 1.35
CA PHE A 130 2.95 -5.22 0.01
C PHE A 130 1.83 -5.58 -0.95
N ASP A 131 1.77 -4.92 -2.08
CA ASP A 131 1.02 -5.37 -3.25
C ASP A 131 1.98 -5.52 -4.43
N HIS A 132 1.54 -6.09 -5.54
CA HIS A 132 2.38 -6.22 -6.72
C HIS A 132 1.59 -6.06 -8.01
N LEU A 133 2.25 -5.58 -9.05
CA LEU A 133 1.63 -5.36 -10.35
C LEU A 133 1.32 -6.71 -11.01
N ILE A 134 0.10 -6.82 -11.54
CA ILE A 134 -0.36 -7.98 -12.32
C ILE A 134 -1.02 -7.53 -13.62
N VAL A 135 -1.31 -8.48 -14.48
CA VAL A 135 -2.30 -8.32 -15.55
C VAL A 135 -3.53 -9.14 -15.21
N ALA A 136 -4.66 -8.45 -15.07
CA ALA A 136 -5.97 -9.08 -15.01
C ALA A 136 -6.44 -9.39 -16.42
N TYR A 137 -7.16 -10.52 -16.60
CA TYR A 137 -7.69 -10.92 -17.91
C TYR A 137 -9.03 -11.63 -17.82
N ASP A 138 -9.83 -11.62 -18.89
CA ASP A 138 -11.04 -12.42 -18.98
C ASP A 138 -10.68 -13.88 -19.26
N ALA A 139 -10.80 -14.76 -18.26
CA ALA A 139 -10.44 -16.18 -18.36
C ALA A 139 -11.34 -16.99 -19.30
N LYS A 140 -12.47 -16.43 -19.75
CA LYS A 140 -13.32 -17.06 -20.77
C LYS A 140 -12.89 -16.73 -22.19
N ALA A 141 -12.38 -15.50 -22.41
CA ALA A 141 -11.96 -15.03 -23.73
C ALA A 141 -10.48 -15.39 -24.03
N VAL A 142 -9.64 -15.45 -22.99
CA VAL A 142 -8.20 -15.61 -23.09
C VAL A 142 -7.79 -17.04 -22.70
N ILE A 143 -7.70 -17.90 -23.68
CA ILE A 143 -7.32 -19.31 -23.51
C ILE A 143 -6.20 -19.62 -24.51
N PRO A 144 -5.07 -20.21 -24.09
CA PRO A 144 -4.69 -20.53 -22.70
C PRO A 144 -4.41 -19.28 -21.85
N ALA A 145 -4.32 -19.48 -20.52
CA ALA A 145 -3.95 -18.42 -19.58
C ALA A 145 -2.60 -17.79 -20.00
N PRO A 146 -2.48 -16.45 -20.03
CA PRO A 146 -1.26 -15.80 -20.46
C PRO A 146 -0.18 -15.87 -19.37
N THR A 147 1.09 -15.78 -19.78
CA THR A 147 2.25 -15.80 -18.86
C THR A 147 3.22 -14.65 -19.12
N SER A 148 3.00 -13.84 -20.16
CA SER A 148 3.94 -12.82 -20.63
C SER A 148 3.21 -11.51 -20.93
N LEU A 149 3.86 -10.38 -20.66
CA LEU A 149 3.41 -9.05 -21.08
C LEU A 149 3.32 -8.90 -22.60
N SER A 150 3.99 -9.75 -23.38
CA SER A 150 3.93 -9.72 -24.84
C SER A 150 2.54 -9.91 -25.41
N ILE A 151 1.63 -10.57 -24.66
CA ILE A 151 0.22 -10.73 -25.05
C ILE A 151 -0.49 -9.39 -25.26
N LEU A 152 -0.07 -8.34 -24.54
CA LEU A 152 -0.65 -7.00 -24.63
C LEU A 152 -0.29 -6.28 -25.95
N ALA A 153 0.72 -6.78 -26.68
CA ALA A 153 1.10 -6.29 -28.00
C ALA A 153 0.52 -7.12 -29.16
N ASP A 154 -0.17 -8.24 -28.88
CA ASP A 154 -0.78 -9.09 -29.92
C ASP A 154 -1.95 -8.35 -30.59
N PRO A 155 -1.90 -8.10 -31.92
CA PRO A 155 -2.95 -7.38 -32.65
C PRO A 155 -4.36 -7.98 -32.53
N LYS A 156 -4.47 -9.25 -32.16
CA LYS A 156 -5.75 -9.92 -31.86
C LYS A 156 -6.55 -9.16 -30.80
N TRP A 157 -5.88 -8.45 -29.90
CA TRP A 157 -6.49 -7.76 -28.76
C TRP A 157 -6.62 -6.24 -28.97
N LYS A 158 -6.63 -5.79 -30.24
CA LYS A 158 -6.80 -4.37 -30.57
C LYS A 158 -8.06 -3.78 -29.95
N GLY A 159 -7.90 -2.70 -29.16
CA GLY A 159 -8.99 -2.03 -28.45
C GLY A 159 -9.59 -2.84 -27.28
N ARG A 160 -8.86 -3.86 -26.77
CA ARG A 160 -9.36 -4.74 -25.71
C ARG A 160 -8.49 -4.72 -24.43
N THR A 161 -7.54 -3.78 -24.37
CA THR A 161 -6.58 -3.66 -23.28
C THR A 161 -6.71 -2.31 -22.58
N SER A 162 -6.45 -2.27 -21.27
CA SER A 162 -6.19 -1.03 -20.54
C SER A 162 -4.82 -1.03 -19.90
N LEU A 163 -4.08 0.07 -20.10
CA LEU A 163 -2.83 0.36 -19.41
C LEU A 163 -3.01 1.71 -18.70
N ALA A 164 -3.03 1.72 -17.36
CA ALA A 164 -3.11 2.97 -16.64
C ALA A 164 -1.90 3.86 -16.94
N ALA A 165 -2.12 5.09 -17.44
CA ALA A 165 -1.03 6.02 -17.76
C ALA A 165 -0.56 6.82 -16.52
N PRO A 166 0.68 7.36 -16.52
CA PRO A 166 1.11 8.29 -15.48
C PRO A 166 0.18 9.51 -15.39
N PRO A 167 -0.07 10.05 -14.20
CA PRO A 167 0.67 9.89 -12.96
C PRO A 167 0.32 8.63 -12.15
N ASN A 168 -0.48 7.70 -12.68
CA ASN A 168 -0.80 6.46 -11.98
C ASN A 168 0.46 5.63 -11.75
N ILE A 169 0.65 5.16 -10.52
CA ILE A 169 1.84 4.38 -10.11
C ILE A 169 1.96 3.05 -10.86
N GLN A 170 0.85 2.48 -11.36
CA GLN A 170 0.88 1.27 -12.19
C GLN A 170 1.70 1.46 -13.47
N ALA A 171 1.60 2.64 -14.09
CA ALA A 171 2.39 2.96 -15.28
C ALA A 171 3.88 3.00 -14.99
N LEU A 172 4.27 3.56 -13.85
CA LEU A 172 5.66 3.62 -13.43
C LEU A 172 6.19 2.20 -13.13
N ALA A 173 5.40 1.40 -12.42
CA ALA A 173 5.72 0.00 -12.14
C ALA A 173 5.88 -0.82 -13.43
N LEU A 174 4.93 -0.72 -14.36
CA LEU A 174 5.00 -1.41 -15.66
C LEU A 174 6.22 -0.97 -16.47
N THR A 175 6.52 0.33 -16.48
CA THR A 175 7.72 0.86 -17.16
C THR A 175 8.99 0.31 -16.54
N ALA A 176 9.09 0.26 -15.21
CA ALA A 176 10.25 -0.29 -14.51
C ALA A 176 10.44 -1.79 -14.79
N ILE A 177 9.35 -2.58 -14.78
CA ILE A 177 9.39 -4.01 -15.12
C ILE A 177 9.90 -4.21 -16.54
N LEU A 178 9.34 -3.50 -17.52
CA LEU A 178 9.75 -3.61 -18.92
C LEU A 178 11.18 -3.10 -19.15
N ALA A 179 11.61 -2.04 -18.45
CA ALA A 179 12.97 -1.54 -18.52
C ALA A 179 13.97 -2.57 -17.98
N ASN A 180 13.65 -3.19 -16.84
CA ASN A 180 14.48 -4.25 -16.26
C ASN A 180 14.57 -5.47 -17.20
N ALA A 181 13.44 -5.94 -17.69
CA ALA A 181 13.38 -7.14 -18.55
C ALA A 181 14.07 -6.96 -19.92
N ASN A 182 14.06 -5.75 -20.49
CA ASN A 182 14.57 -5.49 -21.84
C ASN A 182 15.88 -4.69 -21.86
N GLY A 183 16.29 -4.09 -20.76
CA GLY A 183 17.49 -3.26 -20.65
C GLY A 183 18.38 -3.57 -19.44
N GLY A 184 17.95 -4.47 -18.54
CA GLY A 184 18.69 -4.89 -17.34
C GLY A 184 18.78 -3.83 -16.23
N ASP A 185 18.18 -2.66 -16.41
CA ASP A 185 18.19 -1.57 -15.41
C ASP A 185 16.82 -0.88 -15.41
N TRP A 186 16.06 -1.07 -14.34
CA TRP A 186 14.73 -0.50 -14.20
C TRP A 186 14.70 1.05 -14.26
N ARG A 187 15.84 1.72 -14.03
CA ARG A 187 15.95 3.19 -14.06
C ARG A 187 15.97 3.78 -15.46
N LYS A 188 16.27 2.97 -16.46
CA LYS A 188 16.45 3.39 -17.86
C LYS A 188 15.24 3.02 -18.71
N PRO A 189 14.28 3.96 -18.93
CA PRO A 189 13.00 3.64 -19.53
C PRO A 189 13.03 3.42 -21.05
N ASP A 190 14.17 3.61 -21.73
CA ASP A 190 14.22 3.63 -23.21
C ASP A 190 13.68 2.34 -23.84
N ALA A 191 14.17 1.18 -23.40
CA ALA A 191 13.70 -0.10 -23.88
C ALA A 191 12.21 -0.32 -23.54
N ALA A 192 11.78 0.08 -22.33
CA ALA A 192 10.38 -0.01 -21.90
C ALA A 192 9.46 0.84 -22.78
N ILE A 193 9.83 2.08 -23.08
CA ILE A 193 9.06 2.97 -23.95
C ILE A 193 8.90 2.36 -25.34
N GLY A 194 9.95 1.73 -25.87
CA GLY A 194 9.88 0.98 -27.14
C GLY A 194 8.79 -0.11 -27.10
N VAL A 195 8.79 -0.95 -26.07
CA VAL A 195 7.81 -2.02 -25.88
C VAL A 195 6.39 -1.46 -25.65
N LEU A 196 6.23 -0.46 -24.80
CA LEU A 196 4.94 0.18 -24.54
C LEU A 196 4.31 0.77 -25.82
N LYS A 197 5.11 1.30 -26.74
CA LYS A 197 4.62 1.76 -28.04
C LYS A 197 4.07 0.63 -28.91
N THR A 198 4.57 -0.59 -28.76
CA THR A 198 3.99 -1.76 -29.47
C THR A 198 2.69 -2.25 -28.85
N MET A 199 2.49 -2.03 -27.55
CA MET A 199 1.26 -2.36 -26.83
C MET A 199 0.16 -1.30 -27.05
N ALA A 200 0.54 -0.05 -27.24
CA ALA A 200 -0.38 1.10 -27.30
C ALA A 200 -1.52 0.96 -28.32
N PRO A 201 -1.34 0.40 -29.54
CA PRO A 201 -2.44 0.19 -30.49
C PRO A 201 -3.57 -0.71 -29.99
N ASN A 202 -3.30 -1.57 -28.99
CA ASN A 202 -4.30 -2.45 -28.39
C ASN A 202 -5.04 -1.79 -27.21
N VAL A 203 -4.59 -0.62 -26.79
CA VAL A 203 -5.17 0.06 -25.62
C VAL A 203 -6.44 0.79 -26.02
N GLN A 204 -7.55 0.44 -25.36
CA GLN A 204 -8.82 1.15 -25.44
C GLN A 204 -8.81 2.41 -24.57
N THR A 205 -8.23 2.30 -23.37
CA THR A 205 -8.15 3.42 -22.43
C THR A 205 -6.87 3.37 -21.61
N PHE A 206 -6.31 4.57 -21.39
CA PHE A 206 -5.19 4.81 -20.47
C PHE A 206 -5.65 5.32 -19.10
N ASP A 207 -6.98 5.43 -18.90
CA ASP A 207 -7.61 5.84 -17.65
C ASP A 207 -8.89 5.02 -17.44
N PRO A 208 -8.76 3.74 -16.95
CA PRO A 208 -9.90 2.85 -16.79
C PRO A 208 -10.84 3.34 -15.69
N GLN A 209 -12.11 3.59 -16.05
CA GLN A 209 -13.16 4.01 -15.12
C GLN A 209 -14.32 2.99 -15.13
N PRO A 210 -14.81 2.52 -13.98
CA PRO A 210 -14.31 2.83 -12.62
C PRO A 210 -12.95 2.19 -12.34
N ASP A 211 -12.64 1.03 -12.96
CA ASP A 211 -11.36 0.31 -12.86
C ASP A 211 -11.30 -0.79 -13.94
N GLY A 212 -10.09 -1.32 -14.20
CA GLY A 212 -9.85 -2.34 -15.23
C GLY A 212 -10.54 -3.67 -14.94
N TYR A 213 -10.69 -4.08 -13.68
CA TYR A 213 -11.30 -5.34 -13.30
C TYR A 213 -12.80 -5.34 -13.64
N THR A 214 -13.50 -4.25 -13.31
CA THR A 214 -14.91 -4.03 -13.67
C THR A 214 -15.10 -4.02 -15.18
N LEU A 215 -14.22 -3.34 -15.93
CA LEU A 215 -14.28 -3.30 -17.39
C LEU A 215 -14.03 -4.66 -18.04
N ILE A 216 -13.25 -5.55 -17.44
CA ILE A 216 -13.10 -6.93 -17.88
C ILE A 216 -14.40 -7.71 -17.60
N LEU A 217 -14.93 -7.63 -16.39
CA LEU A 217 -16.10 -8.40 -15.98
C LEU A 217 -17.38 -7.98 -16.70
N ASN A 218 -17.51 -6.74 -17.17
CA ASN A 218 -18.63 -6.30 -18.02
C ASN A 218 -18.41 -6.57 -19.52
N GLY A 219 -17.24 -7.11 -19.91
CA GLY A 219 -16.93 -7.48 -21.29
C GLY A 219 -16.37 -6.32 -22.15
N THR A 220 -16.08 -5.17 -21.58
CA THR A 220 -15.48 -4.03 -22.30
C THR A 220 -14.04 -4.31 -22.68
N LEU A 221 -13.27 -4.94 -21.78
CA LEU A 221 -11.85 -5.26 -21.96
C LEU A 221 -11.63 -6.77 -21.84
N ASP A 222 -10.50 -7.24 -22.36
CA ASP A 222 -9.99 -8.58 -22.11
C ASP A 222 -8.74 -8.55 -21.20
N PHE A 223 -8.03 -7.41 -21.14
CA PHE A 223 -6.85 -7.23 -20.30
C PHE A 223 -6.83 -5.85 -19.62
N ALA A 224 -6.29 -5.83 -18.40
CA ALA A 224 -5.96 -4.59 -17.72
C ALA A 224 -4.75 -4.80 -16.80
N THR A 225 -3.84 -3.83 -16.72
CA THR A 225 -2.89 -3.79 -15.60
C THR A 225 -3.61 -3.46 -14.30
N GLY A 226 -3.13 -4.00 -13.19
CA GLY A 226 -3.74 -3.79 -11.91
C GLY A 226 -2.87 -4.22 -10.73
N TRP A 227 -3.41 -4.04 -9.54
CA TRP A 227 -2.81 -4.50 -8.30
C TRP A 227 -3.39 -5.85 -7.88
N ASN A 228 -2.52 -6.75 -7.42
CA ASN A 228 -2.86 -8.13 -7.13
C ASN A 228 -3.97 -8.27 -6.08
N ALA A 229 -3.87 -7.59 -4.95
CA ALA A 229 -4.80 -7.75 -3.84
C ALA A 229 -6.26 -7.58 -4.29
N ARG A 230 -6.54 -6.50 -5.01
CA ARG A 230 -7.87 -6.24 -5.56
C ARG A 230 -8.25 -7.26 -6.65
N ALA A 231 -7.32 -7.60 -7.53
CA ALA A 231 -7.56 -8.59 -8.59
C ALA A 231 -7.98 -9.96 -8.01
N GLN A 232 -7.34 -10.40 -6.93
CA GLN A 232 -7.68 -11.67 -6.26
C GLN A 232 -9.10 -11.64 -5.68
N LEU A 233 -9.54 -10.52 -5.08
CA LEU A 233 -10.92 -10.37 -4.62
C LEU A 233 -11.93 -10.42 -5.77
N PHE A 234 -11.65 -9.75 -6.88
CA PHE A 234 -12.49 -9.80 -8.08
C PHE A 234 -12.52 -11.19 -8.71
N LYS A 235 -11.38 -11.89 -8.71
CA LYS A 235 -11.30 -13.30 -9.14
C LYS A 235 -12.27 -14.18 -8.34
N ASP A 236 -12.21 -14.09 -7.00
CA ASP A 236 -13.08 -14.88 -6.13
C ASP A 236 -14.55 -14.52 -6.31
N ARG A 237 -14.90 -13.22 -6.31
CA ARG A 237 -16.27 -12.73 -6.49
C ARG A 237 -16.87 -13.09 -7.85
N SER A 238 -16.05 -13.23 -8.87
CA SER A 238 -16.47 -13.58 -10.23
C SER A 238 -16.50 -15.09 -10.51
N GLY A 239 -16.22 -15.94 -9.51
CA GLY A 239 -16.11 -17.39 -9.69
C GLY A 239 -14.98 -17.76 -10.65
N GLY A 240 -13.88 -17.01 -10.65
CA GLY A 240 -12.71 -17.24 -11.49
C GLY A 240 -12.82 -16.71 -12.93
N ARG A 241 -13.89 -15.96 -13.27
CA ARG A 241 -13.98 -15.32 -14.59
C ARG A 241 -12.88 -14.28 -14.79
N LEU A 242 -12.52 -13.50 -13.76
CA LEU A 242 -11.33 -12.69 -13.78
C LEU A 242 -10.13 -13.60 -13.53
N GLY A 243 -9.22 -13.69 -14.50
CA GLY A 243 -7.90 -14.31 -14.36
C GLY A 243 -6.87 -13.31 -13.85
N VAL A 244 -5.86 -13.81 -13.13
CA VAL A 244 -4.73 -13.00 -12.63
C VAL A 244 -3.44 -13.61 -13.13
N MET A 245 -2.64 -12.81 -13.84
CA MET A 245 -1.32 -13.19 -14.36
C MET A 245 -0.23 -12.35 -13.69
N VAL A 246 0.71 -13.00 -13.02
CA VAL A 246 2.01 -12.39 -12.70
C VAL A 246 2.92 -12.59 -13.91
N PRO A 247 3.37 -11.52 -14.58
CA PRO A 247 4.15 -11.67 -15.79
C PRO A 247 5.52 -12.30 -15.54
N LYS A 248 5.96 -13.18 -16.43
CA LYS A 248 7.31 -13.77 -16.36
C LYS A 248 8.44 -12.73 -16.50
N GLU A 249 8.16 -11.58 -17.09
CA GLU A 249 9.08 -10.45 -17.23
C GLU A 249 9.35 -9.77 -15.88
N GLY A 250 8.55 -10.06 -14.88
CA GLY A 250 8.70 -9.55 -13.53
C GLY A 250 7.47 -8.79 -13.02
N THR A 251 7.53 -8.43 -11.76
CA THR A 251 6.56 -7.58 -11.09
C THR A 251 7.26 -6.54 -10.22
N ALA A 252 6.57 -5.48 -9.83
CA ALA A 252 7.08 -4.47 -8.91
C ALA A 252 6.14 -4.33 -7.72
N LEU A 253 6.72 -4.18 -6.53
CA LEU A 253 5.94 -4.00 -5.31
C LEU A 253 5.36 -2.58 -5.27
N GLN A 254 4.10 -2.48 -4.87
CA GLN A 254 3.52 -1.29 -4.27
C GLN A 254 3.59 -1.48 -2.76
N ILE A 255 4.09 -0.48 -2.07
CA ILE A 255 4.21 -0.49 -0.62
C ILE A 255 3.34 0.62 -0.06
N ASN A 256 2.37 0.27 0.78
CA ASN A 256 1.69 1.27 1.60
C ASN A 256 2.42 1.35 2.94
N THR A 257 2.72 2.56 3.37
CA THR A 257 3.34 2.82 4.66
C THR A 257 2.31 3.25 5.69
N ILE A 258 2.56 2.94 6.95
CA ILE A 258 1.77 3.43 8.09
C ILE A 258 2.59 4.47 8.84
N ASN A 259 2.03 5.66 9.01
CA ASN A 259 2.76 6.83 9.45
C ASN A 259 2.05 7.52 10.62
N LEU A 260 2.81 7.96 11.63
CA LEU A 260 2.32 8.80 12.70
C LEU A 260 2.25 10.26 12.22
N VAL A 261 1.10 10.88 12.33
CA VAL A 261 0.90 12.28 11.93
C VAL A 261 1.55 13.20 12.96
N LYS A 262 2.35 14.14 12.47
CA LYS A 262 3.04 15.10 13.36
C LYS A 262 2.05 16.04 14.01
N GLY A 263 2.07 16.08 15.35
CA GLY A 263 1.14 16.88 16.14
C GLY A 263 -0.28 16.36 16.16
N GLY A 264 -0.50 15.09 15.81
CA GLY A 264 -1.80 14.42 15.95
C GLY A 264 -2.32 14.50 17.40
N PRO A 265 -3.66 14.50 17.60
CA PRO A 265 -4.26 14.70 18.93
C PRO A 265 -3.93 13.57 19.93
N HIS A 266 -3.72 12.32 19.46
CA HIS A 266 -3.53 11.14 20.30
C HIS A 266 -2.30 10.31 19.85
N PRO A 267 -1.07 10.85 19.94
CA PRO A 267 0.12 10.21 19.36
C PRO A 267 0.45 8.85 20.03
N GLU A 268 0.21 8.69 21.33
CA GLU A 268 0.44 7.43 22.04
C GLU A 268 -0.53 6.33 21.59
N ALA A 269 -1.81 6.67 21.44
CA ALA A 269 -2.81 5.76 20.90
C ALA A 269 -2.50 5.41 19.42
N GLY A 270 -2.03 6.38 18.63
CA GLY A 270 -1.56 6.19 17.26
C GLY A 270 -0.40 5.19 17.20
N LEU A 271 0.63 5.35 18.02
CA LEU A 271 1.76 4.42 18.10
C LEU A 271 1.35 3.01 18.55
N ALA A 272 0.45 2.92 19.52
CA ALA A 272 -0.08 1.63 19.98
C ALA A 272 -0.82 0.90 18.86
N PHE A 273 -1.62 1.62 18.08
CA PHE A 273 -2.29 1.06 16.91
C PHE A 273 -1.29 0.65 15.82
N MET A 274 -0.29 1.49 15.49
CA MET A 274 0.74 1.17 14.51
C MET A 274 1.49 -0.11 14.90
N LYS A 275 1.85 -0.27 16.18
CA LYS A 275 2.48 -1.50 16.68
C LYS A 275 1.61 -2.73 16.44
N TYR A 276 0.31 -2.63 16.69
CA TYR A 276 -0.62 -3.74 16.43
C TYR A 276 -0.77 -4.03 14.93
N ALA A 277 -0.98 -2.99 14.11
CA ALA A 277 -1.17 -3.13 12.66
C ALA A 277 0.05 -3.80 11.96
N LEU A 278 1.25 -3.64 12.52
CA LEU A 278 2.49 -4.25 12.06
C LEU A 278 2.78 -5.62 12.70
N SER A 279 1.98 -6.07 13.66
CA SER A 279 2.18 -7.38 14.31
C SER A 279 1.89 -8.54 13.36
N ALA A 280 2.51 -9.69 13.63
CA ALA A 280 2.25 -10.93 12.89
C ALA A 280 0.75 -11.30 12.84
N GLU A 281 0.02 -11.07 13.93
CA GLU A 281 -1.42 -11.33 14.03
C GLU A 281 -2.24 -10.48 13.06
N ALA A 282 -2.06 -9.16 13.08
CA ALA A 282 -2.80 -8.24 12.20
C ALA A 282 -2.42 -8.44 10.74
N GLN A 283 -1.12 -8.65 10.47
CA GLN A 283 -0.60 -8.91 9.12
C GLN A 283 -1.17 -10.21 8.54
N LYS A 284 -1.20 -11.29 9.33
CA LYS A 284 -1.85 -12.55 8.94
C LYS A 284 -3.32 -12.33 8.59
N ALA A 285 -4.08 -11.73 9.51
CA ALA A 285 -5.52 -11.55 9.34
C ALA A 285 -5.85 -10.72 8.10
N PHE A 286 -5.10 -9.65 7.82
CA PHE A 286 -5.33 -8.82 6.66
C PHE A 286 -4.88 -9.48 5.35
N THR A 287 -3.73 -10.15 5.33
CA THR A 287 -3.23 -10.92 4.18
C THR A 287 -4.21 -11.99 3.74
N GLU A 288 -4.69 -12.81 4.67
CA GLU A 288 -5.63 -13.91 4.37
C GLU A 288 -7.01 -13.42 3.93
N ARG A 289 -7.35 -12.18 4.27
CA ARG A 289 -8.63 -11.58 3.90
C ARG A 289 -8.59 -10.80 2.59
N MET A 290 -7.48 -10.14 2.27
CA MET A 290 -7.40 -9.23 1.11
C MET A 290 -6.20 -9.46 0.19
N PHE A 291 -5.37 -10.46 0.44
CA PHE A 291 -4.24 -10.85 -0.41
C PHE A 291 -3.17 -9.77 -0.63
N TYR A 292 -3.06 -8.81 0.28
CA TYR A 292 -1.83 -8.04 0.41
C TYR A 292 -0.72 -8.92 0.98
N GLY A 293 0.49 -8.80 0.49
CA GLY A 293 1.64 -9.46 1.09
C GLY A 293 1.94 -8.88 2.48
N PRO A 294 2.28 -9.73 3.47
CA PRO A 294 2.67 -9.27 4.79
C PRO A 294 4.03 -8.57 4.74
N THR A 295 4.20 -7.53 5.54
CA THR A 295 5.49 -6.89 5.75
C THR A 295 6.21 -7.45 6.97
N ASN A 296 5.50 -8.05 7.93
CA ASN A 296 6.08 -8.73 9.07
C ASN A 296 6.48 -10.16 8.69
N MET A 297 7.78 -10.46 8.75
CA MET A 297 8.36 -11.76 8.36
C MET A 297 8.02 -12.90 9.33
N THR A 298 7.51 -12.57 10.51
CA THR A 298 7.09 -13.59 11.51
C THR A 298 5.62 -14.00 11.35
N ALA A 299 4.88 -13.32 10.46
CA ALA A 299 3.49 -13.65 10.18
C ALA A 299 3.38 -14.99 9.43
N THR A 300 2.76 -15.97 10.06
CA THR A 300 2.51 -17.29 9.46
C THR A 300 1.20 -17.27 8.68
N ILE A 301 1.30 -17.10 7.35
CA ILE A 301 0.17 -17.02 6.43
C ILE A 301 -0.21 -18.42 5.95
N ALA A 302 -1.50 -18.70 5.81
CA ALA A 302 -2.00 -19.95 5.22
C ALA A 302 -1.40 -20.13 3.80
N PRO A 303 -0.91 -21.33 3.44
CA PRO A 303 -0.18 -21.55 2.18
C PRO A 303 -0.95 -21.11 0.93
N GLU A 304 -2.25 -21.34 0.88
CA GLU A 304 -3.12 -20.95 -0.22
C GLU A 304 -3.27 -19.42 -0.35
N ALA A 305 -3.28 -18.71 0.77
CA ALA A 305 -3.30 -17.24 0.76
C ALA A 305 -1.91 -16.67 0.41
N ALA A 306 -0.84 -17.24 0.97
CA ALA A 306 0.53 -16.83 0.68
C ALA A 306 0.86 -16.97 -0.81
N ALA A 307 0.46 -18.06 -1.45
CA ALA A 307 0.66 -18.31 -2.88
C ALA A 307 0.00 -17.25 -3.78
N ARG A 308 -1.00 -16.52 -3.27
CA ARG A 308 -1.74 -15.46 -3.98
C ARG A 308 -1.20 -14.06 -3.70
N THR A 309 -0.07 -13.93 -3.06
CA THR A 309 0.55 -12.65 -2.66
C THR A 309 1.98 -12.53 -3.17
N SER A 310 2.62 -11.39 -2.92
CA SER A 310 4.05 -11.19 -3.19
C SER A 310 4.97 -12.11 -2.37
N ALA A 311 4.46 -12.75 -1.32
CA ALA A 311 5.20 -13.75 -0.53
C ALA A 311 5.19 -15.15 -1.17
N GLY A 312 4.37 -15.39 -2.22
CA GLY A 312 4.30 -16.65 -2.95
C GLY A 312 5.66 -17.05 -3.55
N ALA A 313 5.99 -18.34 -3.48
CA ALA A 313 7.26 -18.88 -3.97
C ALA A 313 7.49 -18.58 -5.46
N ASP A 314 6.44 -18.56 -6.25
CA ASP A 314 6.49 -18.28 -7.70
C ASP A 314 6.54 -16.77 -8.01
N VAL A 315 6.12 -15.90 -7.08
CA VAL A 315 6.06 -14.45 -7.27
C VAL A 315 7.35 -13.78 -6.78
N LYS A 316 7.84 -14.19 -5.62
CA LYS A 316 9.00 -13.60 -4.96
C LYS A 316 10.24 -13.46 -5.87
N PRO A 317 10.63 -14.46 -6.68
CA PRO A 317 11.78 -14.34 -7.60
C PRO A 317 11.55 -13.36 -8.75
N LEU A 318 10.31 -12.99 -9.04
CA LEU A 318 9.94 -12.09 -10.15
C LEU A 318 9.92 -10.61 -9.72
N VAL A 319 10.13 -10.31 -8.44
CA VAL A 319 10.09 -8.94 -7.94
C VAL A 319 11.30 -8.15 -8.44
N VAL A 320 11.04 -7.12 -9.24
CA VAL A 320 12.04 -6.12 -9.65
C VAL A 320 12.26 -5.18 -8.47
N PRO A 321 13.51 -4.96 -8.02
CA PRO A 321 13.80 -4.16 -6.83
C PRO A 321 13.73 -2.65 -7.13
N VAL A 322 12.51 -2.16 -7.34
CA VAL A 322 12.26 -0.73 -7.60
C VAL A 322 12.39 0.05 -6.29
N ASP A 323 13.33 0.98 -6.24
CA ASP A 323 13.40 1.97 -5.17
C ASP A 323 12.43 3.12 -5.47
N TRP A 324 11.35 3.18 -4.72
CA TRP A 324 10.32 4.20 -4.91
C TRP A 324 10.76 5.61 -4.49
N ASN A 325 11.76 5.77 -3.63
CA ASN A 325 12.35 7.06 -3.30
C ASN A 325 13.17 7.59 -4.49
N GLU A 326 13.89 6.70 -5.18
CA GLU A 326 14.59 7.05 -6.43
C GLU A 326 13.59 7.32 -7.56
N MET A 327 12.50 6.53 -7.65
CA MET A 327 11.44 6.71 -8.65
C MET A 327 10.81 8.10 -8.60
N VAL A 328 10.68 8.71 -7.42
CA VAL A 328 10.16 10.10 -7.29
C VAL A 328 10.94 11.07 -8.17
N LYS A 329 12.27 10.90 -8.30
CA LYS A 329 13.14 11.75 -9.09
C LYS A 329 13.01 11.51 -10.61
N LEU A 330 12.61 10.29 -11.00
CA LEU A 330 12.48 9.87 -12.39
C LEU A 330 11.07 10.09 -12.95
N ARG A 331 10.08 10.15 -12.07
CA ARG A 331 8.64 10.14 -12.38
C ARG A 331 8.23 11.17 -13.41
N ASP A 332 8.68 12.41 -13.28
CA ASP A 332 8.25 13.50 -14.17
C ASP A 332 8.79 13.30 -15.60
N GLY A 333 10.06 12.90 -15.73
CA GLY A 333 10.66 12.56 -17.00
C GLY A 333 9.94 11.41 -17.70
N TRP A 334 9.60 10.35 -16.95
CA TRP A 334 8.86 9.20 -17.49
C TRP A 334 7.44 9.59 -17.88
N THR A 335 6.75 10.41 -17.08
CA THR A 335 5.41 10.94 -17.40
C THR A 335 5.41 11.71 -18.71
N GLN A 336 6.42 12.55 -18.94
CA GLN A 336 6.57 13.30 -20.20
C GLN A 336 6.80 12.38 -21.39
N ARG A 337 7.57 11.30 -21.22
CA ARG A 337 7.81 10.31 -22.27
C ARG A 337 6.54 9.55 -22.64
N TRP A 338 5.75 9.11 -21.63
CA TRP A 338 4.45 8.49 -21.88
C TRP A 338 3.53 9.39 -22.69
N ARG A 339 3.41 10.69 -22.31
CA ARG A 339 2.57 11.66 -23.00
C ARG A 339 2.99 11.90 -24.45
N ARG A 340 4.29 11.91 -24.71
CA ARG A 340 4.81 12.21 -26.06
C ARG A 340 4.93 10.98 -26.96
N GLU A 341 5.18 9.81 -26.40
CA GLU A 341 5.61 8.66 -27.19
C GLU A 341 4.64 7.47 -27.11
N VAL A 342 4.07 7.17 -25.94
CA VAL A 342 3.24 5.98 -25.73
C VAL A 342 1.76 6.28 -26.03
N ILE A 343 1.17 7.28 -25.38
CA ILE A 343 -0.25 7.59 -25.54
C ILE A 343 -0.61 7.90 -27.01
N PRO A 344 0.17 8.73 -27.76
CA PRO A 344 -0.14 9.00 -29.15
C PRO A 344 0.03 7.79 -30.08
N ALA A 345 0.82 6.78 -29.70
CA ALA A 345 0.94 5.55 -30.47
C ALA A 345 -0.34 4.69 -30.42
N GLY A 346 -1.16 4.84 -29.39
CA GLY A 346 -2.48 4.19 -29.28
C GLY A 346 -3.60 4.89 -30.06
N ALA A 347 -3.39 6.13 -30.47
CA ALA A 347 -4.37 6.89 -31.24
C ALA A 347 -4.34 6.65 -32.77
N ARG A 348 -3.53 5.69 -33.25
CA ARG A 348 -3.32 5.40 -34.68
C ARG A 348 -4.09 4.20 -35.18
#